data_1583e9e7ee33af83c886668066d87b26
#
_entry.id   1583e9e7ee33af83c886668066d87b26
#
_cell.length_a   1.000
_cell.length_b   1.000
_cell.length_c   1.000
_cell.angle_alpha   90.00
_cell.angle_beta   90.00
_cell.angle_gamma   90.00
#
_symmetry.space_group_name_H-M   'P 1'
#
loop_
_entity.id
_entity.type
_entity.pdbx_description
1 polymer ?
#
loop_
_entity_poly.entity_id
_entity_poly.type
_entity_poly.pdbx_seq_one_letter_code
_entity_poly.pdbx_strand_id
1 'polypeptide(L)'
;HVAMSINSNGALGDIDWIDGTDNEPITLGYHSTADIFAPFSYGDVIVPTTMDLVIGCVAGTEQIVETANMIGNNDAIIDANATDLPAIFTDLSRAINVINAGFKTINIMLDNPAACSGQTFDPTYQLSHDNMYPWQNQGLGAPYNWVNQDEARARIAAFNSAGGDLNADVAIGGENAVNPNAFNPAAAKLVVDTMVAHFIPRAYIGMGLETLVSTEEVIANSAVGLEVFPNPVTAGFTVQTEAGHTIRTIRLMDINGRVVTSFTNVNANTRYINRGNLPRGVYILQLQLDEGTTAQKLILD
;
A
#
# COMPACT_ATOMS: atom_id res chain seq x y z
N HIS A 1 8.29 -12.56 -9.30
CA HIS A 1 6.97 -12.71 -8.69
C HIS A 1 6.55 -11.39 -8.09
N VAL A 2 5.39 -10.86 -8.47
CA VAL A 2 4.82 -9.63 -7.94
C VAL A 2 3.73 -10.04 -6.96
N ALA A 3 3.85 -9.63 -5.70
CA ALA A 3 2.89 -10.00 -4.66
C ALA A 3 1.60 -9.16 -4.75
N MET A 4 1.72 -7.90 -5.15
CA MET A 4 0.59 -6.96 -5.24
C MET A 4 0.79 -6.00 -6.41
N SER A 5 -0.28 -5.68 -7.10
CA SER A 5 -0.36 -4.71 -8.19
C SER A 5 -1.31 -3.58 -7.82
N ILE A 6 -0.97 -2.37 -8.24
CA ILE A 6 -1.84 -1.21 -8.13
C ILE A 6 -2.07 -0.68 -9.54
N ASN A 7 -3.31 -0.72 -9.98
CA ASN A 7 -3.73 -0.06 -11.20
C ASN A 7 -4.21 1.36 -10.86
N SER A 8 -3.56 2.35 -11.41
CA SER A 8 -3.96 3.75 -11.22
C SER A 8 -4.24 4.40 -12.57
N ASN A 9 -5.50 4.66 -12.87
CA ASN A 9 -5.98 5.22 -14.14
C ASN A 9 -5.46 4.43 -15.36
N GLY A 10 -5.37 3.11 -15.24
CA GLY A 10 -4.86 2.23 -16.29
C GLY A 10 -5.96 1.41 -16.95
N ALA A 11 -5.59 0.77 -18.04
CA ALA A 11 -6.43 -0.18 -18.75
C ALA A 11 -5.62 -1.38 -19.22
N LEU A 12 -6.28 -2.52 -19.41
CA LEU A 12 -5.71 -3.77 -19.88
C LEU A 12 -6.25 -4.07 -21.28
N GLY A 13 -5.39 -4.40 -22.20
CA GLY A 13 -5.77 -4.64 -23.60
C GLY A 13 -6.70 -5.84 -23.77
N ASP A 14 -6.55 -6.84 -22.92
CA ASP A 14 -7.39 -8.04 -22.93
C ASP A 14 -7.59 -8.52 -21.48
N ILE A 15 -8.85 -8.60 -21.06
CA ILE A 15 -9.20 -9.01 -19.70
C ILE A 15 -8.90 -10.49 -19.44
N ASP A 16 -8.88 -11.31 -20.47
CA ASP A 16 -8.55 -12.74 -20.37
C ASP A 16 -7.08 -13.00 -19.97
N TRP A 17 -6.25 -11.95 -19.91
CA TRP A 17 -4.90 -12.05 -19.34
C TRP A 17 -4.91 -12.17 -17.82
N ILE A 18 -6.03 -11.93 -17.18
CA ILE A 18 -6.26 -12.19 -15.76
C ILE A 18 -7.09 -13.47 -15.68
N ASP A 19 -6.43 -14.61 -15.58
CA ASP A 19 -7.06 -15.92 -15.73
C ASP A 19 -7.02 -16.79 -14.45
N GLY A 20 -6.46 -16.27 -13.36
CA GLY A 20 -6.35 -16.97 -12.09
C GLY A 20 -5.29 -18.06 -12.05
N THR A 21 -4.41 -18.10 -13.07
CA THR A 21 -3.31 -19.06 -13.07
C THR A 21 -2.17 -18.61 -12.19
N ASP A 22 -1.27 -19.55 -11.91
CA ASP A 22 -0.21 -19.43 -10.91
C ASP A 22 0.52 -18.09 -10.89
N ASN A 23 0.50 -17.44 -9.72
CA ASN A 23 1.31 -16.26 -9.39
C ASN A 23 0.79 -14.91 -9.90
N GLU A 24 -0.47 -14.77 -10.21
CA GLU A 24 -1.05 -13.46 -10.42
C GLU A 24 -1.08 -12.64 -9.12
N PRO A 25 -0.80 -11.34 -9.19
CA PRO A 25 -0.74 -10.51 -8.00
C PRO A 25 -2.15 -10.16 -7.50
N ILE A 26 -2.26 -9.92 -6.19
CA ILE A 26 -3.36 -9.17 -5.61
C ILE A 26 -3.45 -7.82 -6.32
N THR A 27 -4.64 -7.43 -6.76
CA THR A 27 -4.82 -6.24 -7.59
C THR A 27 -5.77 -5.22 -6.95
N LEU A 28 -5.27 -4.00 -6.79
CA LEU A 28 -6.05 -2.85 -6.32
C LEU A 28 -6.23 -1.83 -7.44
N GLY A 29 -7.35 -1.10 -7.40
CA GLY A 29 -7.70 -0.09 -8.39
C GLY A 29 -7.88 1.31 -7.80
N TYR A 30 -7.33 2.29 -8.50
CA TYR A 30 -7.53 3.72 -8.25
C TYR A 30 -7.79 4.41 -9.57
N HIS A 31 -8.97 4.97 -9.78
CA HIS A 31 -9.33 5.53 -11.07
C HIS A 31 -10.26 6.73 -10.94
N SER A 32 -10.01 7.76 -11.75
CA SER A 32 -10.95 8.86 -11.92
C SER A 32 -12.13 8.41 -12.77
N THR A 33 -13.35 8.59 -12.27
CA THR A 33 -14.56 8.26 -13.03
C THR A 33 -14.78 9.19 -14.24
N ALA A 34 -14.00 10.24 -14.37
CA ALA A 34 -14.02 11.18 -15.48
C ALA A 34 -12.70 11.22 -16.26
N ASP A 35 -11.94 10.13 -16.24
CA ASP A 35 -10.69 10.03 -17.01
C ASP A 35 -10.96 10.13 -18.51
N ILE A 36 -10.15 10.94 -19.18
CA ILE A 36 -10.26 11.14 -20.65
C ILE A 36 -9.20 10.36 -21.42
N PHE A 37 -8.33 9.61 -20.74
CA PHE A 37 -7.23 8.89 -21.36
C PHE A 37 -7.45 7.38 -21.38
N ALA A 38 -8.07 6.85 -20.33
CA ALA A 38 -8.38 5.44 -20.21
C ALA A 38 -9.81 5.23 -19.67
N PRO A 39 -10.55 4.25 -20.16
CA PRO A 39 -11.90 3.97 -19.67
C PRO A 39 -11.86 3.50 -18.23
N PHE A 40 -12.90 3.82 -17.47
CA PHE A 40 -13.08 3.35 -16.11
C PHE A 40 -13.46 1.85 -16.11
N SER A 41 -14.41 1.45 -16.95
CA SER A 41 -14.87 0.07 -17.13
C SER A 41 -14.41 -0.49 -18.47
N TYR A 42 -15.20 -0.37 -19.52
CA TYR A 42 -14.83 -0.79 -20.87
C TYR A 42 -14.91 0.37 -21.84
N GLY A 43 -13.98 0.43 -22.77
CA GLY A 43 -14.01 1.46 -23.80
C GLY A 43 -12.77 1.49 -24.66
N ASP A 44 -12.60 2.59 -25.37
CA ASP A 44 -11.49 2.84 -26.25
C ASP A 44 -10.45 3.74 -25.57
N VAL A 45 -9.18 3.47 -25.80
CA VAL A 45 -8.10 4.41 -25.48
C VAL A 45 -7.85 5.28 -26.70
N ILE A 46 -8.01 6.58 -26.54
CA ILE A 46 -7.85 7.57 -27.60
C ILE A 46 -6.81 8.62 -27.23
N VAL A 47 -6.25 9.28 -28.22
CA VAL A 47 -5.46 10.51 -28.01
C VAL A 47 -6.44 11.67 -27.91
N PRO A 48 -6.64 12.32 -26.75
CA PRO A 48 -7.73 13.30 -26.57
C PRO A 48 -7.65 14.52 -27.49
N THR A 49 -6.44 14.89 -27.92
CA THR A 49 -6.20 16.06 -28.77
C THR A 49 -6.50 15.81 -30.25
N THR A 50 -6.29 14.61 -30.75
CA THR A 50 -6.50 14.24 -32.16
C THR A 50 -7.68 13.30 -32.35
N MET A 51 -8.21 12.74 -31.26
CA MET A 51 -9.25 11.71 -31.27
C MET A 51 -8.83 10.43 -32.01
N ASP A 52 -7.53 10.21 -32.18
CA ASP A 52 -7.00 9.00 -32.78
C ASP A 52 -7.18 7.81 -31.83
N LEU A 53 -7.71 6.72 -32.37
CA LEU A 53 -7.82 5.46 -31.63
C LEU A 53 -6.42 4.85 -31.43
N VAL A 54 -6.04 4.62 -30.19
CA VAL A 54 -4.80 3.90 -29.82
C VAL A 54 -5.08 2.40 -29.78
N ILE A 55 -6.11 2.01 -29.05
CA ILE A 55 -6.58 0.63 -28.92
C ILE A 55 -8.05 0.64 -28.57
N GLY A 56 -8.82 -0.23 -29.20
CA GLY A 56 -10.25 -0.37 -28.93
C GLY A 56 -10.57 -1.49 -27.97
N CYS A 57 -11.68 -1.33 -27.26
CA CYS A 57 -12.25 -2.33 -26.36
C CYS A 57 -11.27 -2.85 -25.31
N VAL A 58 -10.74 -1.96 -24.50
CA VAL A 58 -9.89 -2.32 -23.36
C VAL A 58 -10.71 -2.40 -22.07
N ALA A 59 -10.28 -3.25 -21.15
CA ALA A 59 -10.81 -3.31 -19.80
C ALA A 59 -10.16 -2.22 -18.93
N GLY A 60 -10.96 -1.36 -18.37
CA GLY A 60 -10.52 -0.34 -17.42
C GLY A 60 -10.25 -0.91 -16.01
N THR A 61 -9.84 -0.04 -15.11
CA THR A 61 -9.47 -0.44 -13.75
C THR A 61 -10.58 -1.18 -13.01
N GLU A 62 -11.84 -0.78 -13.20
CA GLU A 62 -13.00 -1.43 -12.57
C GLU A 62 -13.09 -2.89 -13.01
N GLN A 63 -13.01 -3.19 -14.29
CA GLN A 63 -13.08 -4.56 -14.81
C GLN A 63 -11.88 -5.41 -14.40
N ILE A 64 -10.70 -4.82 -14.35
CA ILE A 64 -9.47 -5.48 -13.89
C ILE A 64 -9.63 -5.94 -12.44
N VAL A 65 -10.10 -5.06 -11.56
CA VAL A 65 -10.25 -5.37 -10.13
C VAL A 65 -11.43 -6.32 -9.90
N GLU A 66 -12.55 -6.15 -10.59
CA GLU A 66 -13.69 -7.05 -10.50
C GLU A 66 -13.32 -8.47 -10.94
N THR A 67 -12.61 -8.61 -12.04
CA THR A 67 -12.11 -9.93 -12.47
C THR A 67 -11.19 -10.54 -11.45
N ALA A 68 -10.22 -9.80 -10.90
CA ALA A 68 -9.32 -10.28 -9.85
C ALA A 68 -10.10 -10.71 -8.57
N ASN A 69 -11.18 -10.00 -8.23
CA ASN A 69 -12.07 -10.38 -7.13
C ASN A 69 -12.82 -11.68 -7.44
N MET A 70 -13.38 -11.81 -8.65
CA MET A 70 -14.19 -12.98 -9.03
C MET A 70 -13.39 -14.28 -9.09
N ILE A 71 -12.16 -14.23 -9.56
CA ILE A 71 -11.31 -15.44 -9.70
C ILE A 71 -10.50 -15.75 -8.44
N GLY A 72 -10.66 -14.97 -7.37
CA GLY A 72 -10.06 -15.23 -6.06
C GLY A 72 -8.66 -14.65 -5.87
N ASN A 73 -8.09 -13.90 -6.82
CA ASN A 73 -6.78 -13.27 -6.67
C ASN A 73 -6.73 -12.31 -5.50
N ASN A 74 -7.86 -11.70 -5.18
CA ASN A 74 -8.01 -10.72 -4.10
C ASN A 74 -8.54 -11.32 -2.78
N ASP A 75 -8.77 -12.63 -2.69
CA ASP A 75 -9.35 -13.27 -1.50
C ASP A 75 -8.59 -12.92 -0.23
N ALA A 76 -7.26 -12.87 -0.32
CA ALA A 76 -6.40 -12.54 0.84
C ALA A 76 -6.65 -11.13 1.41
N ILE A 77 -7.20 -10.19 0.63
CA ILE A 77 -7.45 -8.82 1.10
C ILE A 77 -8.92 -8.53 1.40
N ILE A 78 -9.80 -9.53 1.27
CA ILE A 78 -11.21 -9.39 1.69
C ILE A 78 -11.29 -8.98 3.16
N ASP A 79 -10.43 -9.54 4.00
CA ASP A 79 -10.37 -9.21 5.42
C ASP A 79 -9.93 -7.75 5.69
N ALA A 80 -9.22 -7.13 4.75
CA ALA A 80 -8.86 -5.70 4.86
C ALA A 80 -10.09 -4.77 4.81
N ASN A 81 -11.23 -5.29 4.38
CA ASN A 81 -12.50 -4.58 4.39
C ASN A 81 -13.23 -4.71 5.75
N ALA A 82 -12.73 -5.57 6.65
CA ALA A 82 -13.28 -5.73 7.99
C ALA A 82 -13.08 -4.45 8.82
N THR A 83 -13.96 -4.29 9.81
CA THR A 83 -13.91 -3.14 10.74
C THR A 83 -12.84 -3.28 11.82
N ASP A 84 -12.40 -4.51 12.10
CA ASP A 84 -11.43 -4.85 13.15
C ASP A 84 -9.99 -4.78 12.62
N LEU A 85 -9.56 -3.59 12.23
CA LEU A 85 -8.18 -3.37 11.84
C LEU A 85 -7.27 -3.22 13.07
N PRO A 86 -6.02 -3.70 12.98
CA PRO A 86 -5.03 -3.47 14.02
C PRO A 86 -4.89 -2.01 14.45
N ALA A 87 -4.52 -1.78 15.70
CA ALA A 87 -4.42 -0.43 16.27
C ALA A 87 -3.38 0.49 15.58
N ILE A 88 -2.47 -0.10 14.78
CA ILE A 88 -1.50 0.65 13.99
C ILE A 88 -2.12 1.47 12.85
N PHE A 89 -3.34 1.12 12.44
CA PHE A 89 -4.02 1.86 11.38
C PHE A 89 -4.64 3.15 11.91
N THR A 90 -4.57 4.16 11.07
CA THR A 90 -5.12 5.49 11.39
C THR A 90 -6.66 5.47 11.41
N ASP A 91 -7.25 6.47 12.05
CA ASP A 91 -8.70 6.65 12.02
C ASP A 91 -9.23 6.84 10.60
N LEU A 92 -8.43 7.45 9.71
CA LEU A 92 -8.77 7.61 8.30
C LEU A 92 -8.85 6.25 7.59
N SER A 93 -7.88 5.35 7.82
CA SER A 93 -7.91 3.99 7.26
C SER A 93 -9.15 3.22 7.70
N ARG A 94 -9.50 3.32 8.99
CA ARG A 94 -10.70 2.69 9.54
C ARG A 94 -11.97 3.29 8.97
N ALA A 95 -12.06 4.62 8.88
CA ALA A 95 -13.20 5.30 8.31
C ALA A 95 -13.46 4.88 6.86
N ILE A 96 -12.42 4.77 6.05
CA ILE A 96 -12.54 4.34 4.65
C ILE A 96 -13.04 2.90 4.55
N ASN A 97 -12.56 2.00 5.38
CA ASN A 97 -13.01 0.61 5.38
C ASN A 97 -14.45 0.44 5.90
N VAL A 98 -14.92 1.35 6.76
CA VAL A 98 -16.31 1.34 7.26
C VAL A 98 -17.26 2.01 6.27
N ILE A 99 -16.78 2.92 5.43
CA ILE A 99 -17.61 3.55 4.40
C ILE A 99 -17.95 2.51 3.33
N ASN A 100 -19.02 1.82 3.57
CA ASN A 100 -19.66 0.94 2.60
C ASN A 100 -20.65 1.75 1.76
N ALA A 101 -20.18 2.83 1.16
CA ALA A 101 -20.99 3.66 0.29
C ALA A 101 -20.90 3.09 -1.12
N GLY A 102 -22.03 2.70 -1.67
CA GLY A 102 -22.13 2.40 -3.09
C GLY A 102 -21.85 3.67 -3.89
N PHE A 103 -20.84 3.64 -4.72
CA PHE A 103 -20.58 4.68 -5.70
C PHE A 103 -21.29 4.34 -6.99
N LYS A 104 -21.81 5.38 -7.63
CA LYS A 104 -22.31 5.23 -8.98
C LYS A 104 -21.27 5.81 -9.92
N THR A 105 -20.81 5.01 -10.80
CA THR A 105 -19.95 5.46 -11.89
C THR A 105 -20.73 6.37 -12.82
N ILE A 106 -20.15 7.50 -13.15
CA ILE A 106 -20.79 8.48 -14.04
C ILE A 106 -19.88 8.80 -15.22
N ASN A 107 -18.72 8.19 -15.29
CA ASN A 107 -17.87 8.46 -16.42
C ASN A 107 -18.40 7.75 -17.67
N ILE A 108 -18.73 8.54 -18.66
CA ILE A 108 -19.25 8.06 -19.93
C ILE A 108 -18.40 8.55 -21.10
N MET A 109 -17.31 9.27 -20.84
CA MET A 109 -16.54 9.86 -21.94
C MET A 109 -15.82 8.79 -22.77
N LEU A 110 -15.26 7.81 -22.11
CA LEU A 110 -14.52 6.73 -22.76
C LEU A 110 -15.21 5.37 -22.58
N ASP A 111 -16.06 5.23 -21.56
CA ASP A 111 -16.79 3.99 -21.35
C ASP A 111 -17.81 3.77 -22.45
N ASN A 112 -17.57 2.74 -23.23
CA ASN A 112 -18.46 2.32 -24.31
C ASN A 112 -18.55 0.79 -24.36
N PRO A 113 -19.16 0.15 -23.35
CA PRO A 113 -19.27 -1.31 -23.30
C PRO A 113 -20.02 -1.89 -24.50
N ALA A 114 -20.87 -1.12 -25.15
CA ALA A 114 -21.56 -1.56 -26.36
C ALA A 114 -20.61 -1.75 -27.56
N ALA A 115 -19.45 -1.09 -27.57
CA ALA A 115 -18.43 -1.32 -28.60
C ALA A 115 -17.64 -2.61 -28.32
N CYS A 116 -17.70 -3.11 -27.09
CA CYS A 116 -17.06 -4.32 -26.63
C CYS A 116 -18.09 -5.46 -26.61
N SER A 117 -18.13 -6.25 -27.67
CA SER A 117 -19.13 -7.30 -27.84
C SER A 117 -19.21 -8.26 -26.65
N GLY A 118 -20.39 -8.35 -26.05
CA GLY A 118 -20.67 -9.27 -24.95
C GLY A 118 -20.29 -8.73 -23.54
N GLN A 119 -19.74 -7.53 -23.43
CA GLN A 119 -19.41 -6.92 -22.15
C GLN A 119 -20.61 -6.18 -21.56
N THR A 120 -20.73 -6.24 -20.24
CA THR A 120 -21.75 -5.52 -19.48
C THR A 120 -21.05 -4.59 -18.50
N PHE A 121 -21.70 -3.50 -18.21
CA PHE A 121 -21.21 -2.49 -17.28
C PHE A 121 -22.16 -2.37 -16.08
N ASP A 122 -21.62 -2.57 -14.88
CA ASP A 122 -22.34 -2.23 -13.66
C ASP A 122 -21.89 -0.84 -13.19
N PRO A 123 -22.76 0.16 -13.20
CA PRO A 123 -22.42 1.51 -12.77
C PRO A 123 -22.34 1.64 -11.25
N THR A 124 -22.51 0.55 -10.51
CA THR A 124 -22.52 0.58 -9.05
C THR A 124 -21.46 -0.35 -8.46
N TYR A 125 -20.71 0.15 -7.51
CA TYR A 125 -19.74 -0.64 -6.76
C TYR A 125 -19.65 -0.16 -5.32
N GLN A 126 -19.07 -0.99 -4.47
CA GLN A 126 -18.86 -0.71 -3.05
C GLN A 126 -17.39 -0.75 -2.72
N LEU A 127 -16.86 0.37 -2.23
CA LEU A 127 -15.46 0.55 -1.95
C LEU A 127 -14.85 -0.55 -1.06
N SER A 128 -15.60 -0.98 -0.04
CA SER A 128 -15.16 -1.98 0.93
C SER A 128 -15.14 -3.41 0.38
N HIS A 129 -15.84 -3.69 -0.70
CA HIS A 129 -15.93 -5.04 -1.26
C HIS A 129 -15.16 -5.19 -2.57
N ASP A 130 -15.00 -4.10 -3.28
CA ASP A 130 -14.51 -4.17 -4.66
C ASP A 130 -13.02 -3.89 -4.78
N ASN A 131 -12.34 -3.60 -3.65
CA ASN A 131 -10.89 -3.31 -3.63
C ASN A 131 -10.46 -2.20 -4.58
N MET A 132 -11.38 -1.28 -4.82
CA MET A 132 -11.24 -0.19 -5.76
C MET A 132 -11.60 1.14 -5.11
N TYR A 133 -10.83 2.18 -5.43
CA TYR A 133 -11.11 3.55 -5.00
C TYR A 133 -11.31 4.45 -6.20
N PRO A 134 -12.55 4.77 -6.54
CA PRO A 134 -12.85 5.69 -7.62
C PRO A 134 -12.82 7.13 -7.13
N TRP A 135 -12.33 8.03 -7.96
CA TRP A 135 -12.44 9.45 -7.71
C TRP A 135 -13.61 10.04 -8.49
N GLN A 136 -14.58 10.51 -7.77
CA GLN A 136 -15.64 11.36 -8.31
C GLN A 136 -15.17 12.81 -8.29
N ASN A 137 -14.21 13.16 -9.12
CA ASN A 137 -13.78 14.53 -9.23
C ASN A 137 -14.53 15.27 -10.33
N GLN A 138 -14.53 16.57 -10.24
CA GLN A 138 -15.14 17.44 -11.25
C GLN A 138 -14.21 17.70 -12.45
N GLY A 139 -12.98 17.22 -12.39
CA GLY A 139 -11.97 17.33 -13.44
C GLY A 139 -11.80 16.03 -14.21
N LEU A 140 -11.14 16.12 -15.35
CA LEU A 140 -10.95 15.04 -16.30
C LEU A 140 -9.67 14.23 -16.09
N GLY A 141 -8.91 14.53 -15.04
CA GLY A 141 -7.62 13.89 -14.80
C GLY A 141 -7.43 13.42 -13.37
N ALA A 142 -6.21 13.01 -13.05
CA ALA A 142 -5.85 12.46 -11.76
C ALA A 142 -5.83 13.52 -10.65
N PRO A 143 -6.72 13.47 -9.66
CA PRO A 143 -6.87 14.52 -8.65
C PRO A 143 -5.72 14.59 -7.63
N TYR A 144 -4.78 13.63 -7.67
CA TYR A 144 -3.59 13.62 -6.84
C TYR A 144 -2.41 14.39 -7.44
N ASN A 145 -2.49 14.80 -8.70
CA ASN A 145 -1.45 15.58 -9.34
C ASN A 145 -1.58 17.05 -8.96
N TRP A 146 -0.46 17.72 -8.81
CA TRP A 146 -0.41 19.16 -8.66
C TRP A 146 0.88 19.74 -9.25
N VAL A 147 0.83 20.99 -9.64
CA VAL A 147 1.95 21.75 -10.21
C VAL A 147 2.03 23.10 -9.52
N ASN A 148 3.23 23.59 -9.26
CA ASN A 148 3.41 24.96 -8.82
C ASN A 148 3.10 25.91 -9.98
N GLN A 149 2.13 26.81 -9.80
CA GLN A 149 1.67 27.71 -10.86
C GLN A 149 2.77 28.67 -11.36
N ASP A 150 3.60 29.19 -10.44
CA ASP A 150 4.68 30.10 -10.81
C ASP A 150 5.77 29.34 -11.57
N GLU A 151 6.08 28.10 -11.19
CA GLU A 151 7.00 27.25 -11.91
C GLU A 151 6.46 26.88 -13.30
N ALA A 152 5.20 26.57 -13.42
CA ALA A 152 4.55 26.31 -14.71
C ALA A 152 4.66 27.52 -15.64
N ARG A 153 4.38 28.71 -15.14
CA ARG A 153 4.55 29.97 -15.89
C ARG A 153 5.98 30.18 -16.31
N ALA A 154 6.95 29.95 -15.42
CA ALA A 154 8.37 30.09 -15.73
C ALA A 154 8.82 29.13 -16.83
N ARG A 155 8.35 27.87 -16.79
CA ARG A 155 8.63 26.85 -17.81
C ARG A 155 8.03 27.23 -19.17
N ILE A 156 6.80 27.75 -19.21
CA ILE A 156 6.17 28.24 -20.43
C ILE A 156 6.93 29.42 -20.98
N ALA A 157 7.37 30.38 -20.15
CA ALA A 157 8.18 31.51 -20.57
C ALA A 157 9.52 31.06 -21.16
N ALA A 158 10.20 30.10 -20.55
CA ALA A 158 11.44 29.52 -21.07
C ALA A 158 11.22 28.82 -22.43
N PHE A 159 10.14 28.04 -22.57
CA PHE A 159 9.75 27.40 -23.83
C PHE A 159 9.52 28.47 -24.95
N ASN A 160 8.77 29.51 -24.63
CA ASN A 160 8.51 30.61 -25.59
C ASN A 160 9.78 31.34 -25.98
N SER A 161 10.71 31.51 -25.04
CA SER A 161 12.03 32.12 -25.32
C SER A 161 12.89 31.26 -26.25
N ALA A 162 12.63 29.94 -26.30
CA ALA A 162 13.30 29.00 -27.20
C ALA A 162 12.58 28.83 -28.56
N GLY A 163 11.58 29.68 -28.86
CA GLY A 163 10.85 29.65 -30.13
C GLY A 163 9.49 28.98 -30.07
N GLY A 164 9.03 28.58 -28.88
CA GLY A 164 7.66 28.10 -28.68
C GLY A 164 6.64 29.24 -28.69
N ASP A 165 5.37 28.90 -28.75
CA ASP A 165 4.22 29.84 -28.73
C ASP A 165 3.09 29.27 -27.89
N LEU A 166 3.24 29.31 -26.56
CA LEU A 166 2.21 28.88 -25.63
C LEU A 166 1.65 30.06 -24.83
N ASN A 167 0.34 30.22 -24.84
CA ASN A 167 -0.35 31.13 -23.94
C ASN A 167 -0.42 30.53 -22.55
N ALA A 168 0.26 31.11 -21.57
CA ALA A 168 0.34 30.61 -20.21
C ALA A 168 -1.04 30.51 -19.50
N ASP A 169 -1.92 31.51 -19.75
CA ASP A 169 -3.25 31.51 -19.11
C ASP A 169 -4.16 30.42 -19.70
N VAL A 170 -4.05 30.18 -20.99
CA VAL A 170 -4.78 29.10 -21.66
C VAL A 170 -4.27 27.73 -21.19
N ALA A 171 -2.96 27.55 -21.11
CA ALA A 171 -2.35 26.29 -20.66
C ALA A 171 -2.70 25.98 -19.18
N ILE A 172 -2.60 26.99 -18.31
CA ILE A 172 -2.94 26.86 -16.89
C ILE A 172 -4.45 26.64 -16.71
N GLY A 173 -5.28 27.33 -17.48
CA GLY A 173 -6.73 27.13 -17.47
C GLY A 173 -7.12 25.73 -17.94
N GLY A 174 -6.46 25.22 -18.98
CA GLY A 174 -6.62 23.85 -19.46
C GLY A 174 -6.24 22.81 -18.41
N GLU A 175 -5.08 22.96 -17.74
CA GLU A 175 -4.65 22.09 -16.67
C GLU A 175 -5.65 22.06 -15.51
N ASN A 176 -6.15 23.22 -15.10
CA ASN A 176 -7.16 23.31 -14.03
C ASN A 176 -8.52 22.74 -14.43
N ALA A 177 -8.84 22.71 -15.70
CA ALA A 177 -10.06 22.06 -16.20
C ALA A 177 -9.94 20.53 -16.18
N VAL A 178 -8.74 20.01 -16.47
CA VAL A 178 -8.45 18.57 -16.41
C VAL A 178 -8.32 18.10 -14.96
N ASN A 179 -7.68 18.88 -14.11
CA ASN A 179 -7.49 18.53 -12.70
C ASN A 179 -7.77 19.74 -11.80
N PRO A 180 -8.88 19.79 -11.07
CA PRO A 180 -9.22 20.91 -10.20
C PRO A 180 -8.23 21.10 -9.04
N ASN A 181 -7.41 20.11 -8.74
CA ASN A 181 -6.36 20.17 -7.74
C ASN A 181 -4.98 20.56 -8.33
N ALA A 182 -4.90 20.84 -9.61
CA ALA A 182 -3.64 21.08 -10.30
C ALA A 182 -2.74 22.13 -9.61
N PHE A 183 -3.33 23.15 -9.00
CA PHE A 183 -2.61 24.22 -8.30
C PHE A 183 -2.93 24.28 -6.80
N ASN A 184 -3.49 23.18 -6.25
CA ASN A 184 -3.84 23.07 -4.84
C ASN A 184 -3.14 21.86 -4.20
N PRO A 185 -1.88 22.03 -3.74
CA PRO A 185 -1.12 20.91 -3.17
C PRO A 185 -1.76 20.33 -1.92
N ALA A 186 -2.51 21.09 -1.15
CA ALA A 186 -3.18 20.59 0.03
C ALA A 186 -4.33 19.64 -0.32
N ALA A 187 -5.11 19.97 -1.36
CA ALA A 187 -6.19 19.12 -1.85
C ALA A 187 -5.63 17.86 -2.53
N ALA A 188 -4.59 17.99 -3.35
CA ALA A 188 -3.92 16.85 -3.97
C ALA A 188 -3.32 15.91 -2.90
N LYS A 189 -2.69 16.48 -1.85
CA LYS A 189 -2.17 15.70 -0.74
C LYS A 189 -3.28 14.92 -0.02
N LEU A 190 -4.44 15.51 0.21
CA LEU A 190 -5.57 14.81 0.84
C LEU A 190 -6.01 13.59 0.01
N VAL A 191 -6.01 13.69 -1.31
CA VAL A 191 -6.29 12.55 -2.20
C VAL A 191 -5.24 11.46 -2.01
N VAL A 192 -3.95 11.81 -1.99
CA VAL A 192 -2.86 10.86 -1.75
C VAL A 192 -2.99 10.21 -0.37
N ASP A 193 -3.25 10.99 0.68
CA ASP A 193 -3.44 10.47 2.03
C ASP A 193 -4.61 9.47 2.08
N THR A 194 -5.69 9.74 1.34
CA THR A 194 -6.85 8.84 1.24
C THR A 194 -6.51 7.54 0.49
N MET A 195 -5.76 7.64 -0.62
CA MET A 195 -5.26 6.45 -1.33
C MET A 195 -4.39 5.58 -0.42
N VAL A 196 -3.46 6.20 0.28
CA VAL A 196 -2.57 5.50 1.22
C VAL A 196 -3.36 4.83 2.35
N ALA A 197 -4.36 5.52 2.89
CA ALA A 197 -5.23 4.99 3.94
C ALA A 197 -6.08 3.79 3.45
N HIS A 198 -6.48 3.78 2.19
CA HIS A 198 -7.15 2.63 1.57
C HIS A 198 -6.16 1.49 1.26
N PHE A 199 -4.95 1.82 0.81
CA PHE A 199 -3.94 0.86 0.40
C PHE A 199 -3.33 0.10 1.57
N ILE A 200 -2.94 0.80 2.66
CA ILE A 200 -2.15 0.21 3.76
C ILE A 200 -2.79 -1.04 4.38
N PRO A 201 -4.08 -1.07 4.76
CA PRO A 201 -4.71 -2.27 5.31
C PRO A 201 -4.64 -3.46 4.36
N ARG A 202 -4.88 -3.22 3.09
CA ARG A 202 -4.86 -4.24 2.05
C ARG A 202 -3.47 -4.78 1.80
N ALA A 203 -2.47 -3.91 1.74
CA ALA A 203 -1.07 -4.30 1.63
C ALA A 203 -0.61 -5.10 2.87
N TYR A 204 -1.01 -4.67 4.06
CA TYR A 204 -0.66 -5.34 5.30
C TYR A 204 -1.18 -6.77 5.33
N ILE A 205 -2.46 -6.97 5.04
CA ILE A 205 -3.09 -8.30 5.02
C ILE A 205 -2.63 -9.11 3.80
N GLY A 206 -2.69 -8.54 2.61
CA GLY A 206 -2.38 -9.24 1.36
C GLY A 206 -0.93 -9.71 1.23
N MET A 207 0.01 -9.02 1.91
CA MET A 207 1.40 -9.47 2.01
C MET A 207 1.67 -10.37 3.22
N GLY A 208 0.65 -10.71 4.01
CA GLY A 208 0.77 -11.52 5.21
C GLY A 208 1.58 -10.86 6.33
N LEU A 209 1.61 -9.53 6.37
CA LEU A 209 2.40 -8.80 7.38
C LEU A 209 1.79 -8.91 8.77
N GLU A 210 0.52 -9.24 8.89
CA GLU A 210 -0.14 -9.54 10.15
C GLU A 210 0.52 -10.71 10.90
N THR A 211 1.10 -11.65 10.16
CA THR A 211 1.84 -12.77 10.76
C THR A 211 3.24 -12.38 11.21
N LEU A 212 3.78 -11.28 10.69
CA LEU A 212 5.06 -10.73 11.08
C LEU A 212 4.96 -9.82 12.32
N VAL A 213 3.80 -9.21 12.51
CA VAL A 213 3.44 -8.51 13.74
C VAL A 213 2.67 -9.51 14.59
N SER A 214 3.40 -10.45 15.19
CA SER A 214 2.81 -11.35 16.18
C SER A 214 2.10 -10.49 17.22
N THR A 215 0.89 -10.86 17.58
CA THR A 215 0.15 -10.28 18.71
C THR A 215 0.80 -10.63 20.05
N GLU A 216 2.09 -10.94 20.04
CA GLU A 216 2.86 -11.07 21.27
C GLU A 216 2.91 -9.71 21.93
N GLU A 217 2.28 -9.64 23.06
CA GLU A 217 2.32 -8.45 23.90
C GLU A 217 3.75 -8.03 24.14
N VAL A 218 4.10 -6.80 23.77
CA VAL A 218 5.42 -6.24 24.08
C VAL A 218 5.46 -5.89 25.56
N ILE A 219 6.19 -6.69 26.32
CA ILE A 219 6.29 -6.53 27.76
C ILE A 219 7.50 -5.67 28.08
N ALA A 220 7.34 -4.73 29.00
CA ALA A 220 8.46 -3.93 29.49
C ALA A 220 9.49 -4.83 30.19
N ASN A 221 10.79 -4.62 29.96
CA ASN A 221 11.87 -5.36 30.61
C ASN A 221 11.73 -5.40 32.14
N SER A 222 11.25 -4.30 32.72
CA SER A 222 11.02 -4.19 34.17
C SER A 222 9.84 -5.05 34.67
N ALA A 223 8.88 -5.37 33.81
CA ALA A 223 7.72 -6.17 34.21
C ALA A 223 8.07 -7.66 34.35
N VAL A 224 9.12 -8.11 33.67
CA VAL A 224 9.61 -9.50 33.71
C VAL A 224 10.97 -9.61 34.39
N GLY A 225 11.48 -8.51 34.94
CA GLY A 225 12.80 -8.46 35.60
C GLY A 225 13.92 -8.90 34.67
N LEU A 226 13.89 -8.51 33.39
CA LEU A 226 14.91 -8.91 32.42
C LEU A 226 16.25 -8.29 32.75
N GLU A 227 17.22 -9.14 33.01
CA GLU A 227 18.63 -8.79 33.19
C GLU A 227 19.52 -9.50 32.17
N VAL A 228 20.49 -8.79 31.62
CA VAL A 228 21.48 -9.33 30.68
C VAL A 228 22.86 -8.87 31.12
N PHE A 229 23.69 -9.82 31.51
CA PHE A 229 25.02 -9.53 32.07
C PHE A 229 26.07 -10.57 31.68
N PRO A 230 27.36 -10.16 31.53
CA PRO A 230 27.77 -8.76 31.41
C PRO A 230 27.31 -8.10 30.11
N ASN A 231 27.07 -6.80 30.15
CA ASN A 231 26.83 -5.99 28.96
C ASN A 231 27.61 -4.67 29.14
N PRO A 232 28.71 -4.42 28.41
CA PRO A 232 29.19 -5.13 27.21
C PRO A 232 29.71 -6.56 27.48
N VAL A 233 29.63 -7.38 26.42
CA VAL A 233 29.95 -8.81 26.39
C VAL A 233 31.31 -9.02 25.74
N THR A 234 32.21 -9.76 26.44
CA THR A 234 33.52 -10.16 25.88
C THR A 234 33.53 -11.62 25.42
N ALA A 235 33.14 -12.56 26.27
CA ALA A 235 33.18 -13.99 25.99
C ALA A 235 31.79 -14.64 25.91
N GLY A 236 30.86 -14.18 26.71
CA GLY A 236 29.49 -14.66 26.78
C GLY A 236 28.67 -13.85 27.76
N PHE A 237 27.39 -14.09 27.81
CA PHE A 237 26.45 -13.37 28.66
C PHE A 237 25.34 -14.28 29.17
N THR A 238 24.80 -13.90 30.31
CA THR A 238 23.61 -14.56 30.87
C THR A 238 22.39 -13.69 30.63
N VAL A 239 21.34 -14.32 30.20
CA VAL A 239 19.99 -13.74 30.12
C VAL A 239 19.19 -14.32 31.27
N GLN A 240 18.53 -13.47 32.02
CA GLN A 240 17.75 -13.88 33.19
C GLN A 240 16.45 -13.06 33.27
N THR A 241 15.38 -13.72 33.66
CA THR A 241 14.10 -13.11 34.05
C THR A 241 13.79 -13.48 35.50
N GLU A 242 12.89 -12.74 36.15
CA GLU A 242 12.42 -13.08 37.49
C GLU A 242 11.70 -14.45 37.52
N ALA A 243 11.64 -15.04 38.72
CA ALA A 243 10.92 -16.30 38.89
C ALA A 243 9.44 -16.16 38.54
N GLY A 244 8.95 -17.05 37.67
CA GLY A 244 7.59 -17.01 37.15
C GLY A 244 7.52 -16.67 35.66
N HIS A 245 8.57 -16.06 35.10
CA HIS A 245 8.64 -15.69 33.69
C HIS A 245 9.54 -16.68 32.93
N THR A 246 8.93 -17.55 32.15
CA THR A 246 9.65 -18.60 31.41
C THR A 246 10.03 -18.14 30.02
N ILE A 247 11.32 -18.15 29.70
CA ILE A 247 11.85 -17.85 28.37
C ILE A 247 11.60 -19.08 27.48
N ARG A 248 10.89 -18.89 26.36
CA ARG A 248 10.62 -19.91 25.34
C ARG A 248 11.63 -19.85 24.20
N THR A 249 11.90 -18.63 23.71
CA THR A 249 12.82 -18.42 22.60
C THR A 249 13.70 -17.21 22.88
N ILE A 250 14.96 -17.30 22.48
CA ILE A 250 15.90 -16.20 22.48
C ILE A 250 16.38 -15.99 21.06
N ARG A 251 16.27 -14.76 20.53
CA ARG A 251 16.81 -14.38 19.23
C ARG A 251 17.81 -13.24 19.40
N LEU A 252 18.93 -13.36 18.76
CA LEU A 252 19.91 -12.28 18.66
C LEU A 252 19.88 -11.75 17.23
N MET A 253 19.66 -10.46 17.07
CA MET A 253 19.55 -9.79 15.78
C MET A 253 20.64 -8.73 15.66
N ASP A 254 21.14 -8.52 14.44
CA ASP A 254 21.97 -7.36 14.11
C ASP A 254 21.11 -6.07 14.00
N ILE A 255 21.77 -4.94 13.81
CA ILE A 255 21.08 -3.62 13.70
C ILE A 255 20.14 -3.49 12.49
N ASN A 256 20.23 -4.41 11.52
CA ASN A 256 19.35 -4.47 10.36
C ASN A 256 18.15 -5.41 10.58
N GLY A 257 18.00 -5.97 11.80
CA GLY A 257 16.92 -6.90 12.14
C GLY A 257 17.15 -8.35 11.69
N ARG A 258 18.32 -8.66 11.11
CA ARG A 258 18.64 -10.03 10.69
C ARG A 258 18.99 -10.88 11.90
N VAL A 259 18.31 -12.01 12.09
CA VAL A 259 18.61 -12.98 13.13
C VAL A 259 19.98 -13.63 12.86
N VAL A 260 20.92 -13.43 13.78
CA VAL A 260 22.28 -14.00 13.72
C VAL A 260 22.42 -15.28 14.55
N THR A 261 21.58 -15.42 15.58
CA THR A 261 21.53 -16.62 16.44
C THR A 261 20.14 -16.75 17.05
N SER A 262 19.63 -17.97 17.17
CA SER A 262 18.35 -18.26 17.79
C SER A 262 18.44 -19.53 18.64
N PHE A 263 17.74 -19.51 19.79
CA PHE A 263 17.59 -20.63 20.70
C PHE A 263 16.11 -20.83 20.95
N THR A 264 15.59 -21.97 20.56
CA THR A 264 14.20 -22.38 20.80
C THR A 264 14.12 -23.39 21.93
N ASN A 265 12.92 -23.55 22.52
CA ASN A 265 12.67 -24.52 23.60
C ASN A 265 13.61 -24.30 24.81
N VAL A 266 13.87 -23.06 25.16
CA VAL A 266 14.72 -22.71 26.32
C VAL A 266 14.09 -23.23 27.63
N ASN A 267 12.81 -22.97 27.82
CA ASN A 267 11.97 -23.46 28.95
C ASN A 267 12.62 -23.24 30.32
N ALA A 268 13.24 -22.10 30.52
CA ALA A 268 13.92 -21.69 31.74
C ALA A 268 13.84 -20.17 31.92
N ASN A 269 14.03 -19.69 33.15
CA ASN A 269 14.11 -18.26 33.44
C ASN A 269 15.53 -17.71 33.34
N THR A 270 16.52 -18.55 33.08
CA THR A 270 17.93 -18.12 32.91
C THR A 270 18.63 -18.97 31.87
N ARG A 271 19.53 -18.34 31.09
CA ARG A 271 20.35 -19.02 30.09
C ARG A 271 21.67 -18.29 29.86
N TYR A 272 22.76 -19.05 29.93
CA TYR A 272 24.08 -18.55 29.49
C TYR A 272 24.24 -18.77 27.99
N ILE A 273 24.74 -17.74 27.29
CA ILE A 273 24.97 -17.74 25.83
C ILE A 273 26.45 -17.38 25.61
N ASN A 274 27.15 -18.29 24.92
CA ASN A 274 28.52 -18.00 24.51
C ASN A 274 28.48 -17.09 23.25
N ARG A 275 29.32 -16.07 23.22
CA ARG A 275 29.46 -15.17 22.10
C ARG A 275 29.91 -15.89 20.83
N GLY A 276 30.78 -16.87 20.96
CA GLY A 276 31.38 -17.54 19.79
C GLY A 276 32.13 -16.58 18.89
N ASN A 277 31.91 -16.71 17.58
CA ASN A 277 32.53 -15.89 16.54
C ASN A 277 31.72 -14.65 16.14
N LEU A 278 30.71 -14.25 16.92
CA LEU A 278 29.93 -13.07 16.59
C LEU A 278 30.81 -11.83 16.58
N PRO A 279 30.74 -11.01 15.50
CA PRO A 279 31.49 -9.76 15.42
C PRO A 279 31.19 -8.78 16.54
N ARG A 280 32.16 -7.89 16.83
CA ARG A 280 31.92 -6.76 17.70
C ARG A 280 30.83 -5.87 17.13
N GLY A 281 29.99 -5.34 17.98
CA GLY A 281 28.91 -4.45 17.53
C GLY A 281 27.73 -4.36 18.47
N VAL A 282 26.71 -3.67 18.01
CA VAL A 282 25.42 -3.55 18.70
C VAL A 282 24.45 -4.57 18.14
N TYR A 283 23.78 -5.26 19.03
CA TYR A 283 22.78 -6.27 18.72
C TYR A 283 21.49 -5.99 19.47
N ILE A 284 20.41 -6.57 19.00
CA ILE A 284 19.11 -6.60 19.67
C ILE A 284 18.89 -8.04 20.14
N LEU A 285 18.75 -8.22 21.43
CA LEU A 285 18.36 -9.46 22.05
C LEU A 285 16.85 -9.44 22.26
N GLN A 286 16.13 -10.32 21.60
CA GLN A 286 14.69 -10.51 21.73
C GLN A 286 14.41 -11.81 22.49
N LEU A 287 13.52 -11.74 23.46
CA LEU A 287 13.03 -12.87 24.20
C LEU A 287 11.53 -13.05 23.97
N GLN A 288 11.14 -14.27 23.74
CA GLN A 288 9.75 -14.71 23.76
C GLN A 288 9.49 -15.45 25.06
N LEU A 289 8.54 -14.97 25.85
CA LEU A 289 8.06 -15.57 27.09
C LEU A 289 6.64 -16.14 26.89
N ASP A 290 6.08 -16.77 27.90
CA ASP A 290 4.70 -17.28 27.85
C ASP A 290 3.66 -16.17 27.72
N GLU A 291 3.93 -15.03 28.33
CA GLU A 291 3.07 -13.87 28.41
C GLU A 291 3.28 -12.83 27.30
N GLY A 292 4.38 -12.92 26.52
CA GLY A 292 4.67 -11.98 25.47
C GLY A 292 6.13 -11.88 25.08
N THR A 293 6.53 -10.79 24.42
CA THR A 293 7.88 -10.57 23.91
C THR A 293 8.52 -9.34 24.54
N THR A 294 9.80 -9.44 24.86
CA THR A 294 10.61 -8.30 25.32
C THR A 294 11.94 -8.24 24.58
N ALA A 295 12.58 -7.08 24.54
CA ALA A 295 13.86 -6.92 23.85
C ALA A 295 14.81 -5.98 24.60
N GLN A 296 16.11 -6.26 24.49
CA GLN A 296 17.16 -5.46 25.09
C GLN A 296 18.34 -5.26 24.15
N LYS A 297 18.94 -4.08 24.22
CA LYS A 297 20.19 -3.77 23.52
C LYS A 297 21.34 -4.54 24.16
N LEU A 298 22.16 -5.21 23.34
CA LEU A 298 23.36 -5.93 23.72
C LEU A 298 24.56 -5.35 22.97
N ILE A 299 25.67 -5.19 23.66
CA ILE A 299 26.93 -4.71 23.07
C ILE A 299 27.95 -5.85 23.17
N LEU A 300 28.50 -6.26 22.04
CA LEU A 300 29.61 -7.22 21.96
C LEU A 300 30.92 -6.46 21.73
N ASP A 301 31.88 -6.64 22.64
CA ASP A 301 33.21 -5.99 22.62
C ASP A 301 34.27 -6.85 21.91
#